data_e06df15028914e3b033bc3f8b639c9ec
#
_entry.id   e06df15028914e3b033bc3f8b639c9ec
#
_cell.length_a   1.000
_cell.length_b   1.000
_cell.length_c   1.000
_cell.angle_alpha   90.00
_cell.angle_beta   90.00
_cell.angle_gamma   90.00
#
_symmetry.space_group_name_H-M   'P 1'
#
loop_
_entity.id
_entity.type
_entity.pdbx_description
1 polymer ?
#
loop_
_entity_poly.entity_id
_entity_poly.type
_entity_poly.pdbx_seq_one_letter_code
_entity_poly.pdbx_strand_id
1 'polypeptide(L)'
;MKEILKVNNLIKKFPKAGGEIDDADAISVLKGINFDVEQGEYVGIMGKSGCGKTTLLKILGFMDQQTDGDVIFDGANTNELWKEELTDIRRRKIGFVFQDFNLMDSLSVKENIMLPVLLDKKEQKECEEKAEALEKQFGIEHLQEKNPYELSGGERQRVAICRALINDPSIIFADEPTGNLDSKSGKVVAEEFRKINEELGKTLLMVTHDPQMASRLETSLKCGILFNILTVFIQCRCTDTVEFTSCQHRF
;
A
#
# COMPACT_ATOMS: atom_id res chain seq x y z
N MET A 1 7.24 -17.13 -9.43
CA MET A 1 6.82 -15.79 -9.88
C MET A 1 7.96 -14.83 -9.56
N LYS A 2 8.02 -13.62 -10.13
CA LYS A 2 9.11 -12.66 -9.86
C LYS A 2 8.86 -11.98 -8.52
N GLU A 3 9.86 -11.98 -7.63
CA GLU A 3 9.83 -11.20 -6.37
C GLU A 3 9.86 -9.71 -6.69
N ILE A 4 8.88 -8.94 -6.19
CA ILE A 4 8.80 -7.49 -6.38
C ILE A 4 9.31 -6.73 -5.17
N LEU A 5 9.13 -7.30 -3.98
CA LEU A 5 9.54 -6.69 -2.72
C LEU A 5 10.09 -7.77 -1.79
N LYS A 6 11.25 -7.51 -1.20
CA LYS A 6 11.83 -8.35 -0.15
C LYS A 6 12.29 -7.49 1.01
N VAL A 7 11.95 -7.91 2.20
CA VAL A 7 12.25 -7.22 3.45
C VAL A 7 13.06 -8.16 4.34
N ASN A 8 14.26 -7.73 4.71
CA ASN A 8 15.18 -8.50 5.55
C ASN A 8 15.51 -7.73 6.82
N ASN A 9 15.18 -8.31 7.97
CA ASN A 9 15.51 -7.80 9.30
C ASN A 9 15.20 -6.31 9.50
N LEU A 10 14.08 -5.83 8.98
CA LEU A 10 13.71 -4.42 8.97
C LEU A 10 13.48 -3.91 10.39
N ILE A 11 14.26 -2.92 10.80
CA ILE A 11 14.18 -2.28 12.11
C ILE A 11 13.87 -0.78 11.94
N LYS A 12 12.94 -0.28 12.76
CA LYS A 12 12.70 1.17 12.89
C LYS A 12 12.64 1.56 14.35
N LYS A 13 13.53 2.49 14.70
CA LYS A 13 13.56 3.14 16.01
C LYS A 13 13.30 4.63 15.85
N PHE A 14 12.62 5.22 16.80
CA PHE A 14 12.44 6.67 16.90
C PHE A 14 13.11 7.18 18.16
N PRO A 15 13.82 8.31 18.11
CA PRO A 15 14.40 8.91 19.31
C PRO A 15 13.28 9.37 20.25
N LYS A 16 13.47 9.28 21.55
CA LYS A 16 12.64 10.03 22.50
C LYS A 16 12.91 11.53 22.36
N ALA A 17 11.97 12.34 22.82
CA ALA A 17 12.10 13.80 22.74
C ALA A 17 13.44 14.27 23.37
N GLY A 18 14.33 14.83 22.53
CA GLY A 18 15.65 15.32 22.94
C GLY A 18 16.77 14.27 22.99
N GLY A 19 16.51 13.00 22.61
CA GLY A 19 17.49 11.92 22.56
C GLY A 19 17.98 11.59 21.15
N GLU A 20 18.96 10.69 21.07
CA GLU A 20 19.46 10.11 19.81
C GLU A 20 18.83 8.75 19.50
N ILE A 21 18.94 8.28 18.24
CA ILE A 21 18.36 6.99 17.82
C ILE A 21 19.09 5.80 18.48
N ASP A 22 20.36 5.98 18.82
CA ASP A 22 21.21 4.94 19.45
C ASP A 22 21.07 4.88 20.96
N ASP A 23 20.27 5.74 21.57
CA ASP A 23 19.99 5.69 23.00
C ASP A 23 19.29 4.38 23.37
N ALA A 24 19.67 3.80 24.52
CA ALA A 24 19.01 2.62 25.09
C ALA A 24 17.49 2.83 25.29
N ASP A 25 17.07 4.07 25.33
CA ASP A 25 15.70 4.54 25.50
C ASP A 25 14.93 4.81 24.19
N ALA A 26 15.53 4.61 23.02
CA ALA A 26 14.84 4.80 21.74
C ALA A 26 13.62 3.85 21.61
N ILE A 27 12.52 4.38 21.08
CA ILE A 27 11.27 3.62 20.89
C ILE A 27 11.42 2.72 19.67
N SER A 28 11.55 1.41 19.88
CA SER A 28 11.60 0.43 18.79
C SER A 28 10.19 0.09 18.32
N VAL A 29 9.86 0.54 17.09
CA VAL A 29 8.54 0.32 16.45
C VAL A 29 8.54 -0.92 15.57
N LEU A 30 9.54 -1.10 14.70
CA LEU A 30 9.75 -2.33 13.93
C LEU A 30 10.97 -3.06 14.49
N LYS A 31 10.86 -4.38 14.66
CA LYS A 31 11.81 -5.18 15.45
C LYS A 31 12.32 -6.39 14.66
N GLY A 32 12.86 -6.17 13.46
CA GLY A 32 13.40 -7.24 12.63
C GLY A 32 12.32 -7.95 11.80
N ILE A 33 11.56 -7.18 11.01
CA ILE A 33 10.51 -7.69 10.12
C ILE A 33 11.15 -8.35 8.90
N ASN A 34 10.66 -9.55 8.55
CA ASN A 34 11.10 -10.28 7.36
C ASN A 34 9.90 -10.81 6.59
N PHE A 35 9.79 -10.53 5.31
CA PHE A 35 8.84 -11.12 4.37
C PHE A 35 9.23 -10.78 2.94
N ASP A 36 8.64 -11.49 2.00
CA ASP A 36 8.73 -11.24 0.57
C ASP A 36 7.33 -11.15 -0.05
N VAL A 37 7.25 -10.43 -1.18
CA VAL A 37 6.03 -10.27 -1.97
C VAL A 37 6.36 -10.55 -3.42
N GLU A 38 5.61 -11.46 -4.04
CA GLU A 38 5.72 -11.77 -5.46
C GLU A 38 4.83 -10.85 -6.30
N GLN A 39 5.19 -10.65 -7.56
CA GLN A 39 4.40 -9.84 -8.47
C GLN A 39 3.00 -10.43 -8.69
N GLY A 40 1.98 -9.61 -8.51
CA GLY A 40 0.58 -10.02 -8.62
C GLY A 40 -0.02 -10.59 -7.34
N GLU A 41 0.74 -10.70 -6.24
CA GLU A 41 0.18 -11.10 -4.95
C GLU A 41 -0.69 -10.00 -4.33
N TYR A 42 -1.67 -10.42 -3.55
CA TYR A 42 -2.43 -9.56 -2.65
C TYR A 42 -2.09 -9.91 -1.20
N VAL A 43 -1.30 -9.07 -0.55
CA VAL A 43 -0.79 -9.26 0.81
C VAL A 43 -1.56 -8.40 1.79
N GLY A 44 -2.11 -9.00 2.83
CA GLY A 44 -2.72 -8.31 3.96
C GLY A 44 -1.85 -8.38 5.20
N ILE A 45 -1.54 -7.23 5.80
CA ILE A 45 -0.82 -7.12 7.06
C ILE A 45 -1.78 -6.67 8.14
N MET A 46 -2.01 -7.52 9.12
CA MET A 46 -2.88 -7.23 10.25
C MET A 46 -2.13 -6.94 11.53
N GLY A 47 -2.71 -6.10 12.36
CA GLY A 47 -2.15 -5.81 13.68
C GLY A 47 -2.98 -4.77 14.44
N LYS A 48 -2.80 -4.71 15.76
CA LYS A 48 -3.46 -3.73 16.62
C LYS A 48 -3.08 -2.30 16.21
N SER A 49 -3.93 -1.32 16.56
CA SER A 49 -3.57 0.09 16.39
C SER A 49 -2.26 0.40 17.14
N GLY A 50 -1.39 1.21 16.51
CA GLY A 50 -0.10 1.59 17.08
C GLY A 50 1.02 0.54 16.99
N CYS A 51 0.81 -0.64 16.35
CA CYS A 51 1.87 -1.65 16.22
C CYS A 51 2.90 -1.38 15.10
N GLY A 52 2.81 -0.25 14.39
CA GLY A 52 3.80 0.14 13.37
C GLY A 52 3.40 -0.14 11.92
N LYS A 53 2.14 -0.50 11.62
CA LYS A 53 1.67 -0.80 10.24
C LYS A 53 1.91 0.37 9.27
N THR A 54 1.44 1.56 9.62
CA THR A 54 1.66 2.78 8.83
C THR A 54 3.15 3.12 8.69
N THR A 55 3.95 2.90 9.76
CA THR A 55 5.40 3.07 9.70
C THR A 55 6.04 2.11 8.70
N LEU A 56 5.63 0.85 8.72
CA LEU A 56 6.09 -0.14 7.75
C LEU A 56 5.76 0.30 6.32
N LEU A 57 4.50 0.65 6.04
CA LEU A 57 4.11 1.12 4.69
C LEU A 57 4.87 2.36 4.24
N LYS A 58 5.13 3.32 5.15
CA LYS A 58 5.90 4.52 4.81
C LYS A 58 7.34 4.19 4.42
N ILE A 59 7.97 3.20 5.08
CA ILE A 59 9.31 2.75 4.72
C ILE A 59 9.28 2.02 3.39
N LEU A 60 8.37 1.08 3.19
CA LEU A 60 8.23 0.34 1.94
C LEU A 60 7.85 1.23 0.75
N GLY A 61 7.13 2.32 1.00
CA GLY A 61 6.80 3.35 0.01
C GLY A 61 7.88 4.44 -0.14
N PHE A 62 9.04 4.27 0.49
CA PHE A 62 10.18 5.20 0.43
C PHE A 62 9.84 6.64 0.86
N MET A 63 8.88 6.79 1.79
CA MET A 63 8.51 8.06 2.44
C MET A 63 9.26 8.27 3.75
N ASP A 64 9.76 7.20 4.36
CA ASP A 64 10.60 7.20 5.55
C ASP A 64 11.73 6.17 5.36
N GLN A 65 12.79 6.28 6.15
CA GLN A 65 13.93 5.37 6.11
C GLN A 65 13.90 4.43 7.31
N GLN A 66 14.33 3.19 7.12
CA GLN A 66 14.60 2.24 8.19
C GLN A 66 15.80 2.69 9.03
N THR A 67 15.87 2.20 10.27
CA THR A 67 17.04 2.37 11.12
C THR A 67 18.10 1.32 10.81
N ASP A 68 17.66 0.08 10.46
CA ASP A 68 18.52 -1.04 10.11
C ASP A 68 17.73 -2.06 9.28
N GLY A 69 18.44 -2.99 8.63
CA GLY A 69 17.86 -3.98 7.73
C GLY A 69 17.74 -3.50 6.29
N ASP A 70 17.28 -4.40 5.42
CA ASP A 70 17.23 -4.17 3.98
C ASP A 70 15.81 -4.22 3.44
N VAL A 71 15.51 -3.30 2.51
CA VAL A 71 14.36 -3.36 1.63
C VAL A 71 14.88 -3.49 0.20
N ILE A 72 14.53 -4.57 -0.47
CA ILE A 72 14.89 -4.83 -1.87
C ILE A 72 13.62 -4.67 -2.70
N PHE A 73 13.63 -3.76 -3.66
CA PHE A 73 12.51 -3.48 -4.54
C PHE A 73 12.90 -3.74 -6.00
N ASP A 74 12.14 -4.61 -6.67
CA ASP A 74 12.39 -5.03 -8.07
C ASP A 74 13.85 -5.47 -8.32
N GLY A 75 14.46 -6.12 -7.32
CA GLY A 75 15.83 -6.63 -7.34
C GLY A 75 16.92 -5.62 -6.93
N ALA A 76 16.58 -4.36 -6.67
CA ALA A 76 17.53 -3.34 -6.21
C ALA A 76 17.45 -3.14 -4.68
N ASN A 77 18.58 -3.16 -3.98
CA ASN A 77 18.64 -2.81 -2.56
C ASN A 77 18.47 -1.28 -2.42
N THR A 78 17.42 -0.86 -1.73
CA THR A 78 17.09 0.56 -1.59
C THR A 78 18.08 1.35 -0.73
N ASN A 79 18.90 0.67 0.08
CA ASN A 79 19.99 1.30 0.83
C ASN A 79 21.13 1.82 -0.07
N GLU A 80 21.23 1.29 -1.30
CA GLU A 80 22.26 1.65 -2.28
C GLU A 80 21.80 2.74 -3.24
N LEU A 81 20.50 3.13 -3.19
CA LEU A 81 19.91 4.09 -4.09
C LEU A 81 19.96 5.52 -3.53
N TRP A 82 20.16 6.49 -4.43
CA TRP A 82 20.07 7.90 -4.10
C TRP A 82 18.63 8.35 -3.86
N LYS A 83 18.46 9.45 -3.15
CA LYS A 83 17.11 10.00 -2.85
C LYS A 83 16.29 10.30 -4.10
N GLU A 84 16.94 10.71 -5.17
CA GLU A 84 16.33 11.00 -6.47
C GLU A 84 15.80 9.73 -7.11
N GLU A 85 16.55 8.63 -7.06
CA GLU A 85 16.15 7.31 -7.60
C GLU A 85 14.96 6.75 -6.81
N LEU A 86 14.99 6.82 -5.48
CA LEU A 86 13.87 6.43 -4.63
C LEU A 86 12.62 7.27 -4.91
N THR A 87 12.80 8.57 -5.20
CA THR A 87 11.69 9.45 -5.57
C THR A 87 11.09 9.08 -6.92
N ASP A 88 11.92 8.70 -7.89
CA ASP A 88 11.48 8.23 -9.21
C ASP A 88 10.76 6.89 -9.12
N ILE A 89 11.27 5.94 -8.32
CA ILE A 89 10.61 4.66 -8.06
C ILE A 89 9.25 4.90 -7.40
N ARG A 90 9.20 5.72 -6.35
CA ARG A 90 7.95 6.05 -5.64
C ARG A 90 6.91 6.64 -6.58
N ARG A 91 7.31 7.57 -7.45
CA ARG A 91 6.42 8.24 -8.40
C ARG A 91 5.89 7.30 -9.48
N ARG A 92 6.75 6.42 -10.04
CA ARG A 92 6.44 5.65 -11.24
C ARG A 92 6.04 4.20 -10.99
N LYS A 93 6.50 3.61 -9.89
CA LYS A 93 6.36 2.17 -9.62
C LYS A 93 5.45 1.87 -8.44
N ILE A 94 5.11 2.87 -7.63
CA ILE A 94 4.34 2.71 -6.40
C ILE A 94 3.07 3.54 -6.46
N GLY A 95 1.92 2.90 -6.23
CA GLY A 95 0.67 3.58 -5.90
C GLY A 95 0.48 3.61 -4.39
N PHE A 96 -0.11 4.67 -3.87
CA PHE A 96 -0.40 4.76 -2.44
C PHE A 96 -1.85 5.20 -2.20
N VAL A 97 -2.57 4.42 -1.39
CA VAL A 97 -3.94 4.71 -0.95
C VAL A 97 -3.93 4.86 0.57
N PHE A 98 -4.27 6.05 1.05
CA PHE A 98 -4.25 6.41 2.47
C PHE A 98 -5.64 6.29 3.10
N GLN A 99 -5.69 6.10 4.41
CA GLN A 99 -6.90 6.09 5.20
C GLN A 99 -7.67 7.42 5.10
N ASP A 100 -6.96 8.55 5.13
CA ASP A 100 -7.52 9.90 5.06
C ASP A 100 -7.62 10.44 3.63
N PHE A 101 -7.54 9.55 2.63
CA PHE A 101 -7.61 9.85 1.19
C PHE A 101 -6.46 10.72 0.69
N ASN A 102 -6.00 11.70 1.46
CA ASN A 102 -4.97 12.69 1.13
C ASN A 102 -5.18 13.34 -0.24
N LEU A 103 -6.41 13.71 -0.54
CA LEU A 103 -6.76 14.50 -1.71
C LEU A 103 -6.49 15.98 -1.44
N MET A 104 -6.14 16.72 -2.48
CA MET A 104 -5.95 18.16 -2.41
C MET A 104 -7.30 18.86 -2.62
N ASP A 105 -7.81 19.51 -1.59
CA ASP A 105 -9.13 20.18 -1.62
C ASP A 105 -9.22 21.35 -2.61
N SER A 106 -8.06 21.90 -3.00
CA SER A 106 -7.96 22.98 -4.00
C SER A 106 -7.99 22.50 -5.44
N LEU A 107 -7.98 21.18 -5.66
CA LEU A 107 -7.98 20.56 -6.98
C LEU A 107 -9.29 19.80 -7.19
N SER A 108 -9.76 19.75 -8.44
CA SER A 108 -10.88 18.90 -8.84
C SER A 108 -10.53 17.41 -8.72
N VAL A 109 -11.52 16.54 -8.85
CA VAL A 109 -11.33 15.08 -8.92
C VAL A 109 -10.36 14.71 -10.02
N LYS A 110 -10.58 15.20 -11.25
CA LYS A 110 -9.73 14.93 -12.41
C LYS A 110 -8.28 15.39 -12.17
N GLU A 111 -8.09 16.59 -11.63
CA GLU A 111 -6.76 17.12 -11.31
C GLU A 111 -6.06 16.32 -10.21
N ASN A 112 -6.78 15.88 -9.16
CA ASN A 112 -6.24 14.99 -8.13
C ASN A 112 -5.74 13.67 -8.73
N ILE A 113 -6.51 13.06 -9.64
CA ILE A 113 -6.13 11.81 -10.31
C ILE A 113 -4.90 12.03 -11.18
N MET A 114 -4.85 13.13 -11.96
CA MET A 114 -3.76 13.42 -12.89
C MET A 114 -2.45 13.86 -12.22
N LEU A 115 -2.48 14.30 -10.95
CA LEU A 115 -1.33 14.90 -10.27
C LEU A 115 -0.02 14.08 -10.39
N PRO A 116 0.00 12.73 -10.20
CA PRO A 116 1.24 11.96 -10.32
C PRO A 116 1.84 11.96 -11.73
N VAL A 117 1.01 11.93 -12.78
CA VAL A 117 1.49 11.91 -14.19
C VAL A 117 1.92 13.30 -14.63
N LEU A 118 1.27 14.37 -14.14
CA LEU A 118 1.71 15.75 -14.39
C LEU A 118 3.09 16.03 -13.77
N LEU A 119 3.34 15.52 -12.57
CA LEU A 119 4.66 15.60 -11.92
C LEU A 119 5.74 14.80 -12.68
N ASP A 120 5.35 13.81 -13.48
CA ASP A 120 6.24 13.07 -14.39
C ASP A 120 6.46 13.77 -15.74
N LYS A 121 5.94 15.00 -15.91
CA LYS A 121 6.06 15.85 -17.11
C LYS A 121 5.52 15.19 -18.38
N LYS A 122 4.50 14.33 -18.26
CA LYS A 122 3.79 13.78 -19.42
C LYS A 122 2.91 14.84 -20.07
N GLU A 123 2.59 14.64 -21.33
CA GLU A 123 1.69 15.56 -22.05
C GLU A 123 0.30 15.58 -21.41
N GLN A 124 -0.28 16.76 -21.30
CA GLN A 124 -1.58 16.96 -20.65
C GLN A 124 -2.67 16.07 -21.25
N LYS A 125 -2.72 15.97 -22.58
CA LYS A 125 -3.71 15.15 -23.27
C LYS A 125 -3.61 13.66 -22.90
N GLU A 126 -2.39 13.12 -22.81
CA GLU A 126 -2.17 11.74 -22.35
C GLU A 126 -2.63 11.55 -20.91
N CYS A 127 -2.40 12.56 -20.06
CA CYS A 127 -2.85 12.53 -18.67
C CYS A 127 -4.38 12.53 -18.55
N GLU A 128 -5.05 13.36 -19.35
CA GLU A 128 -6.51 13.45 -19.39
C GLU A 128 -7.15 12.14 -19.88
N GLU A 129 -6.65 11.57 -20.98
CA GLU A 129 -7.14 10.30 -21.53
C GLU A 129 -7.03 9.15 -20.51
N LYS A 130 -5.91 9.09 -19.76
CA LYS A 130 -5.71 8.10 -18.68
C LYS A 130 -6.65 8.32 -17.51
N ALA A 131 -6.83 9.57 -17.09
CA ALA A 131 -7.74 9.90 -16.01
C ALA A 131 -9.19 9.52 -16.35
N GLU A 132 -9.66 9.90 -17.54
CA GLU A 132 -11.00 9.56 -18.03
C GLU A 132 -11.25 8.05 -18.12
N ALA A 133 -10.24 7.29 -18.55
CA ALA A 133 -10.35 5.83 -18.59
C ALA A 133 -10.53 5.23 -17.18
N LEU A 134 -9.76 5.72 -16.20
CA LEU A 134 -9.89 5.29 -14.81
C LEU A 134 -11.21 5.77 -14.17
N GLU A 135 -11.60 7.01 -14.39
CA GLU A 135 -12.88 7.55 -13.91
C GLU A 135 -14.06 6.70 -14.38
N LYS A 136 -14.07 6.33 -15.66
CA LYS A 136 -15.08 5.43 -16.23
C LYS A 136 -15.02 4.03 -15.62
N GLN A 137 -13.83 3.46 -15.47
CA GLN A 137 -13.64 2.13 -14.88
C GLN A 137 -14.16 2.06 -13.44
N PHE A 138 -13.97 3.12 -12.66
CA PHE A 138 -14.41 3.20 -11.26
C PHE A 138 -15.76 3.90 -11.07
N GLY A 139 -16.47 4.27 -12.17
CA GLY A 139 -17.81 4.85 -12.15
C GLY A 139 -17.88 6.23 -11.48
N ILE A 140 -16.84 7.05 -11.65
CA ILE A 140 -16.73 8.39 -11.07
C ILE A 140 -16.61 9.52 -12.11
N GLU A 141 -16.83 9.25 -13.39
CA GLU A 141 -16.73 10.23 -14.47
C GLU A 141 -17.66 11.44 -14.27
N HIS A 142 -18.79 11.24 -13.61
CA HIS A 142 -19.74 12.32 -13.29
C HIS A 142 -19.26 13.25 -12.16
N LEU A 143 -18.12 12.96 -11.54
CA LEU A 143 -17.54 13.71 -10.43
C LEU A 143 -16.32 14.53 -10.83
N GLN A 144 -15.83 14.42 -12.06
CA GLN A 144 -14.52 14.94 -12.51
C GLN A 144 -14.27 16.42 -12.19
N GLU A 145 -15.32 17.26 -12.24
CA GLU A 145 -15.24 18.71 -12.00
C GLU A 145 -15.49 19.08 -10.52
N LYS A 146 -15.86 18.12 -9.68
CA LYS A 146 -16.12 18.36 -8.26
C LYS A 146 -14.83 18.44 -7.46
N ASN A 147 -14.91 19.12 -6.31
CA ASN A 147 -13.83 19.13 -5.34
C ASN A 147 -14.01 18.03 -4.29
N PRO A 148 -12.93 17.56 -3.63
CA PRO A 148 -12.98 16.46 -2.65
C PRO A 148 -13.99 16.67 -1.51
N TYR A 149 -14.22 17.91 -1.06
CA TYR A 149 -15.16 18.21 0.02
C TYR A 149 -16.63 18.03 -0.37
N GLU A 150 -16.95 17.93 -1.67
CA GLU A 150 -18.29 17.68 -2.19
C GLU A 150 -18.61 16.18 -2.29
N LEU A 151 -17.64 15.30 -2.02
CA LEU A 151 -17.72 13.87 -2.23
C LEU A 151 -18.03 13.13 -0.92
N SER A 152 -18.77 12.02 -1.05
CA SER A 152 -18.87 11.01 0.01
C SER A 152 -17.53 10.34 0.29
N GLY A 153 -17.38 9.69 1.44
CA GLY A 153 -16.16 8.95 1.78
C GLY A 153 -15.78 7.88 0.75
N GLY A 154 -16.77 7.12 0.26
CA GLY A 154 -16.54 6.10 -0.77
C GLY A 154 -16.12 6.68 -2.12
N GLU A 155 -16.65 7.83 -2.51
CA GLU A 155 -16.24 8.54 -3.73
C GLU A 155 -14.82 9.06 -3.59
N ARG A 156 -14.47 9.70 -2.46
CA ARG A 156 -13.09 10.13 -2.17
C ARG A 156 -12.09 8.98 -2.24
N GLN A 157 -12.47 7.80 -1.73
CA GLN A 157 -11.62 6.63 -1.79
C GLN A 157 -11.41 6.13 -3.22
N ARG A 158 -12.45 6.12 -4.07
CA ARG A 158 -12.31 5.78 -5.48
C ARG A 158 -11.39 6.76 -6.22
N VAL A 159 -11.51 8.06 -5.94
CA VAL A 159 -10.57 9.06 -6.48
C VAL A 159 -9.13 8.77 -6.05
N ALA A 160 -8.90 8.44 -4.77
CA ALA A 160 -7.58 8.09 -4.26
C ALA A 160 -7.03 6.80 -4.92
N ILE A 161 -7.89 5.81 -5.19
CA ILE A 161 -7.52 4.59 -5.92
C ILE A 161 -7.14 4.92 -7.37
N CYS A 162 -7.94 5.72 -8.10
CA CYS A 162 -7.62 6.15 -9.46
C CYS A 162 -6.29 6.90 -9.50
N ARG A 163 -6.04 7.82 -8.56
CA ARG A 163 -4.77 8.52 -8.42
C ARG A 163 -3.60 7.56 -8.20
N ALA A 164 -3.79 6.52 -7.40
CA ALA A 164 -2.76 5.52 -7.17
C ALA A 164 -2.45 4.68 -8.42
N LEU A 165 -3.44 4.46 -9.29
CA LEU A 165 -3.33 3.65 -10.50
C LEU A 165 -2.82 4.39 -11.73
N ILE A 166 -2.90 5.72 -11.79
CA ILE A 166 -2.69 6.52 -13.02
C ILE A 166 -1.32 6.32 -13.68
N ASN A 167 -0.28 6.05 -12.90
CA ASN A 167 1.08 5.75 -13.37
C ASN A 167 1.33 4.28 -13.69
N ASP A 168 0.29 3.44 -13.66
CA ASP A 168 0.41 1.99 -13.89
C ASP A 168 1.44 1.32 -12.95
N PRO A 169 1.30 1.46 -11.62
CA PRO A 169 2.32 1.05 -10.67
C PRO A 169 2.51 -0.47 -10.65
N SER A 170 3.72 -0.91 -10.24
CA SER A 170 4.04 -2.32 -10.04
C SER A 170 3.46 -2.88 -8.75
N ILE A 171 3.31 -2.01 -7.74
CA ILE A 171 2.71 -2.34 -6.43
C ILE A 171 1.89 -1.17 -5.89
N ILE A 172 0.80 -1.49 -5.22
CA ILE A 172 -0.04 -0.52 -4.53
C ILE A 172 0.00 -0.81 -3.03
N PHE A 173 0.36 0.19 -2.26
CA PHE A 173 0.27 0.18 -0.81
C PHE A 173 -1.04 0.83 -0.35
N ALA A 174 -1.78 0.15 0.53
CA ALA A 174 -3.03 0.65 1.08
C ALA A 174 -2.99 0.67 2.61
N ASP A 175 -3.07 1.87 3.20
CA ASP A 175 -3.08 2.07 4.64
C ASP A 175 -4.50 2.25 5.15
N GLU A 176 -5.06 1.21 5.75
CA GLU A 176 -6.42 1.14 6.32
C GLU A 176 -7.50 1.73 5.39
N PRO A 177 -7.59 1.31 4.11
CA PRO A 177 -8.34 2.02 3.07
C PRO A 177 -9.87 2.04 3.27
N THR A 178 -10.37 1.32 4.27
CA THR A 178 -11.80 1.31 4.63
C THR A 178 -12.06 1.88 6.02
N GLY A 179 -11.00 2.33 6.73
CA GLY A 179 -11.10 2.76 8.13
C GLY A 179 -12.05 3.94 8.37
N ASN A 180 -12.18 4.84 7.40
CA ASN A 180 -13.04 6.03 7.46
C ASN A 180 -14.35 5.87 6.68
N LEU A 181 -14.73 4.64 6.32
CA LEU A 181 -15.92 4.35 5.53
C LEU A 181 -17.00 3.64 6.36
N ASP A 182 -18.25 3.88 6.01
CA ASP A 182 -19.34 3.03 6.48
C ASP A 182 -19.22 1.60 5.92
N SER A 183 -19.87 0.64 6.57
CA SER A 183 -19.77 -0.78 6.21
C SER A 183 -20.19 -1.09 4.77
N LYS A 184 -21.11 -0.31 4.17
CA LYS A 184 -21.55 -0.52 2.78
C LYS A 184 -20.49 -0.02 1.81
N SER A 185 -19.99 1.19 2.00
CA SER A 185 -18.92 1.79 1.20
C SER A 185 -17.62 0.98 1.34
N GLY A 186 -17.29 0.53 2.55
CA GLY A 186 -16.13 -0.32 2.79
C GLY A 186 -16.17 -1.64 2.02
N LYS A 187 -17.35 -2.27 1.89
CA LYS A 187 -17.53 -3.49 1.08
C LYS A 187 -17.27 -3.24 -0.40
N VAL A 188 -17.74 -2.12 -0.93
CA VAL A 188 -17.53 -1.73 -2.33
C VAL A 188 -16.04 -1.52 -2.60
N VAL A 189 -15.37 -0.75 -1.76
CA VAL A 189 -13.93 -0.49 -1.88
C VAL A 189 -13.09 -1.76 -1.76
N ALA A 190 -13.46 -2.67 -0.86
CA ALA A 190 -12.80 -3.97 -0.75
C ALA A 190 -12.89 -4.80 -2.05
N GLU A 191 -14.06 -4.77 -2.68
CA GLU A 191 -14.28 -5.44 -3.96
C GLU A 191 -13.49 -4.78 -5.10
N GLU A 192 -13.34 -3.47 -5.08
CA GLU A 192 -12.50 -2.74 -6.03
C GLU A 192 -11.02 -3.16 -5.92
N PHE A 193 -10.48 -3.28 -4.71
CA PHE A 193 -9.11 -3.79 -4.53
C PHE A 193 -8.95 -5.22 -5.03
N ARG A 194 -9.94 -6.09 -4.82
CA ARG A 194 -9.93 -7.45 -5.36
C ARG A 194 -9.84 -7.43 -6.89
N LYS A 195 -10.68 -6.63 -7.55
CA LYS A 195 -10.66 -6.48 -9.02
C LYS A 195 -9.33 -5.92 -9.52
N ILE A 196 -8.74 -4.93 -8.84
CA ILE A 196 -7.43 -4.40 -9.17
C ILE A 196 -6.37 -5.50 -9.17
N ASN A 197 -6.41 -6.42 -8.22
CA ASN A 197 -5.49 -7.55 -8.18
C ASN A 197 -5.81 -8.59 -9.26
N GLU A 198 -7.07 -9.08 -9.32
CA GLU A 198 -7.45 -10.20 -10.19
C GLU A 198 -7.53 -9.83 -11.66
N GLU A 199 -8.13 -8.67 -11.99
CA GLU A 199 -8.40 -8.26 -13.37
C GLU A 199 -7.25 -7.43 -13.96
N LEU A 200 -6.65 -6.53 -13.17
CA LEU A 200 -5.55 -5.67 -13.62
C LEU A 200 -4.17 -6.26 -13.32
N GLY A 201 -4.09 -7.35 -12.58
CA GLY A 201 -2.84 -8.04 -12.27
C GLY A 201 -1.90 -7.29 -11.33
N LYS A 202 -2.39 -6.29 -10.60
CA LYS A 202 -1.54 -5.47 -9.73
C LYS A 202 -1.18 -6.18 -8.44
N THR A 203 0.05 -5.98 -7.99
CA THR A 203 0.48 -6.38 -6.65
C THR A 203 -0.12 -5.41 -5.63
N LEU A 204 -0.69 -5.95 -4.56
CA LEU A 204 -1.28 -5.16 -3.48
C LEU A 204 -0.66 -5.53 -2.14
N LEU A 205 -0.29 -4.54 -1.35
CA LEU A 205 0.04 -4.71 0.05
C LEU A 205 -0.83 -3.78 0.89
N MET A 206 -1.75 -4.37 1.64
CA MET A 206 -2.73 -3.64 2.44
C MET A 206 -2.46 -3.85 3.93
N VAL A 207 -2.47 -2.78 4.69
CA VAL A 207 -2.54 -2.88 6.15
C VAL A 207 -3.95 -2.57 6.64
N THR A 208 -4.44 -3.37 7.57
CA THR A 208 -5.78 -3.20 8.14
C THR A 208 -5.84 -3.77 9.56
N HIS A 209 -6.78 -3.27 10.34
CA HIS A 209 -7.19 -3.88 11.59
C HIS A 209 -8.58 -4.53 11.49
N ASP A 210 -9.24 -4.44 10.32
CA ASP A 210 -10.57 -5.01 10.07
C ASP A 210 -10.49 -6.49 9.69
N PRO A 211 -11.02 -7.41 10.55
CA PRO A 211 -11.04 -8.83 10.25
C PRO A 211 -11.88 -9.20 9.02
N GLN A 212 -12.88 -8.37 8.66
CA GLN A 212 -13.70 -8.62 7.47
C GLN A 212 -12.94 -8.34 6.18
N MET A 213 -12.06 -7.36 6.20
CA MET A 213 -11.12 -7.12 5.09
C MET A 213 -10.15 -8.30 4.95
N ALA A 214 -9.60 -8.76 6.06
CA ALA A 214 -8.67 -9.89 6.08
C ALA A 214 -9.31 -11.22 5.64
N SER A 215 -10.55 -11.51 6.04
CA SER A 215 -11.25 -12.76 5.65
C SER A 215 -11.62 -12.82 4.17
N ARG A 216 -11.59 -11.71 3.46
CA ARG A 216 -11.82 -11.63 2.01
C ARG A 216 -10.54 -11.78 1.18
N LEU A 217 -9.39 -11.65 1.83
CA LEU A 217 -8.12 -12.12 1.34
C LEU A 217 -8.16 -13.64 1.47
N GLU A 218 -8.60 -14.35 0.45
CA GLU A 218 -8.59 -15.83 0.45
C GLU A 218 -7.16 -16.29 0.71
N THR A 219 -7.00 -16.90 1.86
CA THR A 219 -5.76 -17.09 2.58
C THR A 219 -4.88 -18.11 1.91
N SER A 220 -3.70 -17.73 1.45
CA SER A 220 -2.56 -18.60 1.60
C SER A 220 -1.63 -17.99 2.65
N LEU A 221 -1.57 -18.63 3.80
CA LEU A 221 -0.57 -18.35 4.83
C LEU A 221 0.81 -18.77 4.32
N LYS A 222 1.62 -17.83 3.85
CA LYS A 222 3.06 -18.02 3.96
C LYS A 222 3.43 -17.65 5.38
N CYS A 223 3.66 -18.70 6.20
CA CYS A 223 4.05 -18.58 7.59
C CYS A 223 5.42 -17.93 7.67
N GLY A 224 5.49 -16.76 8.23
CA GLY A 224 6.73 -16.09 8.56
C GLY A 224 6.48 -15.00 9.56
N ILE A 225 6.59 -15.34 10.84
CA ILE A 225 6.92 -14.46 11.94
C ILE A 225 5.73 -13.87 12.72
N LEU A 226 5.40 -14.60 13.75
CA LEU A 226 4.86 -14.06 14.99
C LEU A 226 5.99 -13.31 15.73
N PHE A 227 6.12 -12.01 15.49
CA PHE A 227 6.84 -11.16 16.43
C PHE A 227 5.96 -9.98 16.80
N ASN A 228 5.43 -10.04 18.00
CA ASN A 228 4.70 -8.97 18.65
C ASN A 228 3.60 -8.29 17.79
N ILE A 229 2.54 -9.05 17.41
CA ILE A 229 1.25 -8.49 17.00
C ILE A 229 1.12 -8.08 15.51
N LEU A 230 2.05 -8.44 14.63
CA LEU A 230 1.88 -8.26 13.19
C LEU A 230 1.65 -9.64 12.54
N THR A 231 0.51 -9.84 11.89
CA THR A 231 0.21 -11.06 11.12
C THR A 231 0.13 -10.69 9.65
N VAL A 232 0.91 -11.37 8.81
CA VAL A 232 0.90 -11.17 7.36
C VAL A 232 0.02 -12.24 6.72
N PHE A 233 -0.95 -11.83 5.90
CA PHE A 233 -1.77 -12.71 5.09
C PHE A 233 -1.45 -12.46 3.62
N ILE A 234 -1.23 -13.53 2.85
CA ILE A 234 -0.91 -13.44 1.43
C ILE A 234 -1.96 -14.23 0.65
N GLN A 235 -2.59 -13.59 -0.33
CA GLN A 235 -3.44 -14.25 -1.31
C GLN A 235 -2.58 -14.63 -2.53
N CYS A 236 -2.47 -15.93 -2.80
CA CYS A 236 -1.83 -16.42 -4.03
C CYS A 236 -2.87 -16.70 -5.12
N ARG A 237 -2.55 -16.38 -6.37
CA ARG A 237 -3.38 -16.69 -7.56
C ARG A 237 -3.44 -18.19 -7.92
N CYS A 238 -2.92 -19.08 -7.10
CA CYS A 238 -2.93 -20.50 -7.40
C CYS A 238 -4.29 -21.12 -7.09
N THR A 239 -4.92 -21.70 -8.10
CA THR A 239 -6.23 -22.40 -8.08
C THR A 239 -6.18 -23.77 -7.38
N ASP A 240 -5.18 -24.08 -6.59
CA ASP A 240 -5.09 -25.35 -5.88
C ASP A 240 -5.19 -25.12 -4.37
N THR A 241 -6.22 -25.75 -3.80
CA THR A 241 -6.45 -25.90 -2.37
C THR A 241 -5.23 -26.53 -1.70
N VAL A 242 -4.44 -25.71 -0.99
CA VAL A 242 -3.38 -26.23 -0.13
C VAL A 242 -3.87 -26.26 1.30
N GLU A 243 -3.91 -27.45 1.86
CA GLU A 243 -4.29 -27.73 3.24
C GLU A 243 -3.43 -26.94 4.25
N PHE A 244 -4.12 -26.45 5.28
CA PHE A 244 -3.51 -25.80 6.43
C PHE A 244 -2.54 -26.75 7.15
N THR A 245 -1.26 -26.60 6.95
CA THR A 245 -0.26 -27.15 7.86
C THR A 245 0.29 -26.03 8.73
N SER A 246 -0.06 -26.10 10.01
CA SER A 246 0.50 -25.27 11.06
C SER A 246 2.02 -25.49 11.12
N CYS A 247 2.80 -24.56 10.61
CA CYS A 247 4.22 -24.57 10.81
C CYS A 247 4.54 -23.96 12.16
N GLN A 248 4.44 -24.79 13.23
CA GLN A 248 5.13 -24.54 14.47
C GLN A 248 6.61 -24.84 14.22
N HIS A 249 7.42 -23.85 14.02
CA HIS A 249 8.86 -24.00 14.16
C HIS A 249 9.34 -23.28 15.40
N ARG A 250 9.89 -24.12 16.27
CA ARG A 250 10.67 -23.84 17.46
C ARG A 250 11.87 -22.96 17.10
N PHE A 251 12.13 -22.02 17.99
CA PHE A 251 13.42 -21.38 18.35
C PHE A 251 14.37 -20.98 17.24
#